data_d4efe81cc2c3acedf82b5f7f71437dda
#
_entry.id   d4efe81cc2c3acedf82b5f7f71437dda
#
_cell.length_a   1.000
_cell.length_b   1.000
_cell.length_c   1.000
_cell.angle_alpha   90.00
_cell.angle_beta   90.00
_cell.angle_gamma   90.00
#
_symmetry.space_group_name_H-M   'P 1'
#
loop_
_entity.id
_entity.type
_entity.pdbx_description
1 polymer ?
#
loop_
_entity_poly.entity_id
_entity_poly.type
_entity_poly.pdbx_seq_one_letter_code
_entity_poly.pdbx_strand_id
1 'polypeptide(L)'
;MIEKEEIDAIIQGYQKDRIAVGTLGSHSALNIFKGAREEGLKTVCICRKKDEIVYRRFPLADDIILVDDFSRLLDEDLQERLRRLNVILVPHGSFNAYLSMEDMLNKLYVPMFGNRRLLSWEVDRERQRIWLQRAGLKLPKIFEDPNEIDRLVIVKFPGARGGKGYFLANSPDSFKEKIESMIRKGHLKREDVSRVYIQEYVVGVNVYFQYFRSILQDEVELLGMDKRYESTVDSIGRIPASEQLEIDLNPTYTIVGNIPVTLRESLLPEVLRMGDN
;
A
#
# COMPACT_ATOMS: atom_id res chain seq x y z
N MET A 1 19.07 15.22 -2.10
CA MET A 1 18.65 13.81 -1.87
C MET A 1 19.79 13.14 -1.15
N ILE A 2 19.51 12.31 -0.16
CA ILE A 2 20.53 11.53 0.55
C ILE A 2 21.14 10.55 -0.46
N GLU A 3 22.47 10.56 -0.57
CA GLU A 3 23.19 9.68 -1.48
C GLU A 3 23.42 8.30 -0.84
N LYS A 4 23.65 7.30 -1.68
CA LYS A 4 23.85 5.91 -1.23
C LYS A 4 25.06 5.80 -0.29
N GLU A 5 26.12 6.50 -0.61
CA GLU A 5 27.39 6.51 0.12
C GLU A 5 27.23 7.00 1.57
N GLU A 6 26.31 7.94 1.80
CA GLU A 6 25.99 8.44 3.16
C GLU A 6 25.33 7.34 4.00
N ILE A 7 24.39 6.59 3.41
CA ILE A 7 23.74 5.47 4.10
C ILE A 7 24.71 4.30 4.27
N ASP A 8 25.55 4.01 3.28
CA ASP A 8 26.56 2.96 3.37
C ASP A 8 27.56 3.25 4.52
N ALA A 9 27.98 4.51 4.70
CA ALA A 9 28.83 4.92 5.81
C ALA A 9 28.16 4.67 7.18
N ILE A 10 26.85 4.95 7.29
CA ILE A 10 26.10 4.65 8.52
C ILE A 10 26.07 3.13 8.79
N ILE A 11 25.79 2.32 7.77
CA ILE A 11 25.72 0.85 7.89
C ILE A 11 27.10 0.29 8.27
N GLN A 12 28.19 0.83 7.74
CA GLN A 12 29.55 0.41 8.10
C GLN A 12 29.85 0.64 9.58
N GLY A 13 29.23 1.63 10.22
CA GLY A 13 29.32 1.88 11.65
C GLY A 13 28.48 0.94 12.52
N TYR A 14 27.62 0.12 11.93
CA TYR A 14 26.75 -0.80 12.68
C TYR A 14 27.51 -2.07 13.12
N GLN A 15 27.17 -2.53 14.32
CA GLN A 15 27.61 -3.85 14.81
C GLN A 15 26.75 -4.93 14.14
N LYS A 16 27.35 -5.72 13.26
CA LYS A 16 26.63 -6.69 12.40
C LYS A 16 25.87 -7.75 13.17
N ASP A 17 26.39 -8.14 14.33
CA ASP A 17 25.78 -9.10 15.27
C ASP A 17 24.62 -8.51 16.09
N ARG A 18 24.41 -7.18 15.99
CA ARG A 18 23.37 -6.44 16.72
C ARG A 18 22.41 -5.68 15.82
N ILE A 19 22.33 -6.05 14.55
CA ILE A 19 21.35 -5.47 13.65
C ILE A 19 19.94 -5.67 14.22
N ALA A 20 19.17 -4.60 14.20
CA ALA A 20 17.78 -4.60 14.61
C ALA A 20 16.86 -4.22 13.44
N VAL A 21 15.74 -4.90 13.31
CA VAL A 21 14.68 -4.55 12.36
C VAL A 21 13.75 -3.55 13.01
N GLY A 22 13.64 -2.36 12.42
CA GLY A 22 12.71 -1.32 12.88
C GLY A 22 11.59 -1.07 11.88
N THR A 23 10.39 -0.74 12.38
CA THR A 23 9.31 -0.27 11.52
C THR A 23 8.30 0.59 12.29
N LEU A 24 7.43 1.28 11.54
CA LEU A 24 6.31 2.01 12.14
C LEU A 24 5.27 1.03 12.70
N GLY A 25 4.83 1.26 13.92
CA GLY A 25 3.79 0.46 14.59
C GLY A 25 2.42 0.67 13.96
N SER A 26 2.20 0.08 12.79
CA SER A 26 0.99 0.17 11.99
C SER A 26 0.94 -0.97 10.97
N HIS A 27 -0.16 -1.12 10.25
CA HIS A 27 -0.36 -2.03 9.11
C HIS A 27 0.24 -3.44 9.33
N SER A 28 1.44 -3.71 8.78
CA SER A 28 2.10 -5.03 8.75
C SER A 28 3.21 -5.19 9.80
N ALA A 29 3.32 -4.28 10.77
CA ALA A 29 4.43 -4.28 11.73
C ALA A 29 4.57 -5.60 12.50
N LEU A 30 3.47 -6.21 12.93
CA LEU A 30 3.52 -7.49 13.65
C LEU A 30 4.09 -8.62 12.78
N ASN A 31 3.76 -8.65 11.48
CA ASN A 31 4.32 -9.64 10.56
C ASN A 31 5.82 -9.45 10.36
N ILE A 32 6.26 -8.18 10.21
CA ILE A 32 7.69 -7.84 10.10
C ILE A 32 8.44 -8.26 11.35
N PHE A 33 7.91 -7.94 12.54
CA PHE A 33 8.56 -8.33 13.80
C PHE A 33 8.60 -9.84 14.00
N LYS A 34 7.51 -10.55 13.61
CA LYS A 34 7.49 -12.02 13.69
C LYS A 34 8.60 -12.61 12.83
N GLY A 35 8.70 -12.22 11.57
CA GLY A 35 9.75 -12.70 10.67
C GLY A 35 11.16 -12.36 11.18
N ALA A 36 11.39 -11.13 11.63
CA ALA A 36 12.69 -10.72 12.17
C ALA A 36 13.11 -11.55 13.39
N ARG A 37 12.18 -11.86 14.28
CA ARG A 37 12.46 -12.71 15.46
C ARG A 37 12.72 -14.16 15.09
N GLU A 38 12.05 -14.70 14.09
CA GLU A 38 12.31 -16.04 13.57
C GLU A 38 13.72 -16.17 12.99
N GLU A 39 14.27 -15.07 12.46
CA GLU A 39 15.67 -14.95 12.00
C GLU A 39 16.65 -14.53 13.13
N GLY A 40 16.20 -14.47 14.37
CA GLY A 40 17.05 -14.13 15.52
C GLY A 40 17.43 -12.64 15.62
N LEU A 41 16.79 -11.76 14.85
CA LEU A 41 17.06 -10.34 14.85
C LEU A 41 16.28 -9.61 15.96
N LYS A 42 16.89 -8.56 16.50
CA LYS A 42 16.19 -7.61 17.40
C LYS A 42 15.14 -6.81 16.64
N THR A 43 14.13 -6.35 17.36
CA THR A 43 12.99 -5.64 16.77
C THR A 43 12.70 -4.34 17.51
N VAL A 44 12.47 -3.26 16.76
CA VAL A 44 12.19 -1.92 17.28
C VAL A 44 10.90 -1.38 16.67
N CYS A 45 9.89 -1.14 17.48
CA CYS A 45 8.62 -0.56 17.09
C CYS A 45 8.61 0.94 17.34
N ILE A 46 8.48 1.75 16.29
CA ILE A 46 8.18 3.18 16.42
C ILE A 46 6.65 3.30 16.48
N CYS A 47 6.09 3.53 17.64
CA CYS A 47 4.67 3.39 17.91
C CYS A 47 4.03 4.70 18.38
N ARG A 48 2.86 5.04 17.82
CA ARG A 48 2.08 6.14 18.40
C ARG A 48 1.50 5.72 19.75
N LYS A 49 1.52 6.63 20.71
CA LYS A 49 1.00 6.39 22.07
C LYS A 49 -0.39 5.75 22.08
N LYS A 50 -1.29 6.18 21.20
CA LYS A 50 -2.66 5.63 21.10
C LYS A 50 -2.74 4.18 20.62
N ASP A 51 -1.71 3.70 19.93
CA ASP A 51 -1.67 2.36 19.33
C ASP A 51 -0.80 1.39 20.17
N GLU A 52 -0.18 1.86 21.25
CA GLU A 52 0.75 1.11 22.12
C GLU A 52 0.17 -0.22 22.62
N ILE A 53 -1.13 -0.23 22.94
CA ILE A 53 -1.82 -1.42 23.46
C ILE A 53 -1.64 -2.65 22.56
N VAL A 54 -1.57 -2.46 21.25
CA VAL A 54 -1.38 -3.56 20.28
C VAL A 54 -0.03 -4.23 20.51
N TYR A 55 1.05 -3.44 20.55
CA TYR A 55 2.42 -3.97 20.63
C TYR A 55 2.80 -4.47 22.03
N ARG A 56 2.11 -3.99 23.04
CA ARG A 56 2.20 -4.56 24.38
C ARG A 56 1.45 -5.89 24.51
N ARG A 57 0.30 -6.01 23.85
CA ARG A 57 -0.49 -7.24 23.85
C ARG A 57 0.13 -8.35 22.99
N PHE A 58 0.76 -7.97 21.89
CA PHE A 58 1.53 -8.87 21.00
C PHE A 58 3.02 -8.53 21.12
N PRO A 59 3.76 -9.11 22.11
CA PRO A 59 5.12 -8.70 22.47
C PRO A 59 6.16 -9.24 21.48
N LEU A 60 6.03 -8.83 20.22
CA LEU A 60 6.97 -9.17 19.14
C LEU A 60 8.06 -8.10 18.97
N ALA A 61 7.87 -6.90 19.51
CA ALA A 61 8.88 -5.86 19.54
C ALA A 61 9.72 -5.96 20.82
N ASP A 62 11.05 -6.00 20.69
CA ASP A 62 11.97 -5.99 21.84
C ASP A 62 12.02 -4.58 22.46
N ASP A 63 12.01 -3.53 21.61
CA ASP A 63 11.94 -2.13 22.01
C ASP A 63 10.73 -1.43 21.41
N ILE A 64 10.02 -0.63 22.21
CA ILE A 64 8.92 0.23 21.75
C ILE A 64 9.31 1.68 22.01
N ILE A 65 9.43 2.45 20.95
CA ILE A 65 9.68 3.89 20.99
C ILE A 65 8.36 4.61 20.76
N LEU A 66 7.87 5.28 21.80
CA LEU A 66 6.60 6.00 21.73
C LEU A 66 6.80 7.37 21.09
N VAL A 67 5.97 7.68 20.11
CA VAL A 67 5.89 8.97 19.43
C VAL A 67 4.46 9.50 19.47
N ASP A 68 4.28 10.80 19.34
CA ASP A 68 2.95 11.40 19.20
C ASP A 68 2.43 11.24 17.76
N ASP A 69 3.33 11.41 16.78
CA ASP A 69 3.06 11.25 15.36
C ASP A 69 4.24 10.57 14.66
N PHE A 70 3.98 9.88 13.53
CA PHE A 70 5.03 9.18 12.77
C PHE A 70 5.99 10.12 12.05
N SER A 71 5.63 11.39 11.82
CA SER A 71 6.55 12.41 11.27
C SER A 71 7.80 12.61 12.15
N ARG A 72 7.71 12.27 13.45
CA ARG A 72 8.85 12.25 14.37
C ARG A 72 10.02 11.36 13.91
N LEU A 73 9.76 10.40 13.01
CA LEU A 73 10.83 9.60 12.40
C LEU A 73 11.84 10.46 11.64
N LEU A 74 11.46 11.68 11.22
CA LEU A 74 12.33 12.61 10.51
C LEU A 74 13.15 13.49 11.45
N ASP A 75 12.91 13.43 12.76
CA ASP A 75 13.65 14.20 13.75
C ASP A 75 15.01 13.55 14.05
N GLU A 76 16.04 14.36 14.15
CA GLU A 76 17.42 13.89 14.31
C GLU A 76 17.63 13.10 15.60
N ASP A 77 17.01 13.51 16.71
CA ASP A 77 17.10 12.82 18.00
C ASP A 77 16.59 11.38 17.93
N LEU A 78 15.48 11.16 17.24
CA LEU A 78 14.93 9.81 17.04
C LEU A 78 15.79 9.00 16.07
N GLN A 79 16.24 9.61 14.98
CA GLN A 79 17.10 8.94 14.02
C GLN A 79 18.44 8.53 14.65
N GLU A 80 19.05 9.40 15.46
CA GLU A 80 20.25 9.08 16.19
C GLU A 80 20.06 7.90 17.15
N ARG A 81 18.92 7.88 17.87
CA ARG A 81 18.56 6.75 18.71
C ARG A 81 18.42 5.44 17.93
N LEU A 82 17.79 5.48 16.76
CA LEU A 82 17.64 4.31 15.88
C LEU A 82 18.99 3.83 15.36
N ARG A 83 19.87 4.75 14.96
CA ARG A 83 21.24 4.40 14.51
C ARG A 83 22.05 3.76 15.64
N ARG A 84 21.98 4.27 16.86
CA ARG A 84 22.65 3.64 18.03
C ARG A 84 22.13 2.23 18.34
N LEU A 85 20.88 1.94 17.99
CA LEU A 85 20.29 0.60 18.12
C LEU A 85 20.60 -0.29 16.91
N ASN A 86 21.41 0.14 15.96
CA ASN A 86 21.72 -0.52 14.68
C ASN A 86 20.46 -0.88 13.87
N VAL A 87 19.48 0.01 13.85
CA VAL A 87 18.19 -0.24 13.19
C VAL A 87 18.33 -0.12 11.67
N ILE A 88 17.83 -1.14 10.98
CA ILE A 88 17.47 -1.08 9.56
C ILE A 88 15.95 -1.03 9.50
N LEU A 89 15.40 0.02 8.88
CA LEU A 89 13.96 0.17 8.72
C LEU A 89 13.44 -0.76 7.63
N VAL A 90 12.39 -1.51 7.92
CA VAL A 90 11.63 -2.26 6.92
C VAL A 90 10.35 -1.48 6.63
N PRO A 91 10.23 -0.87 5.43
CA PRO A 91 9.08 -0.05 5.10
C PRO A 91 7.85 -0.91 4.77
N HIS A 92 6.68 -0.36 5.03
CA HIS A 92 5.39 -0.87 4.58
C HIS A 92 4.46 0.31 4.20
N GLY A 93 3.24 0.05 3.77
CA GLY A 93 2.33 1.09 3.24
C GLY A 93 2.12 2.31 4.13
N SER A 94 2.33 2.21 5.46
CA SER A 94 2.20 3.35 6.35
C SER A 94 3.32 4.39 6.20
N PHE A 95 4.49 4.02 5.71
CA PHE A 95 5.53 5.00 5.41
C PHE A 95 5.02 6.02 4.39
N ASN A 96 4.45 5.56 3.28
CA ASN A 96 3.87 6.44 2.27
C ASN A 96 2.57 7.15 2.72
N ALA A 97 1.89 6.62 3.72
CA ALA A 97 0.65 7.21 4.25
C ALA A 97 0.90 8.37 5.23
N TYR A 98 2.00 8.31 5.99
CA TYR A 98 2.29 9.25 7.08
C TYR A 98 3.51 10.14 6.83
N LEU A 99 4.40 9.77 5.91
CA LEU A 99 5.60 10.53 5.59
C LEU A 99 5.56 10.98 4.13
N SER A 100 6.06 12.18 3.85
CA SER A 100 6.23 12.60 2.48
C SER A 100 7.42 11.89 1.84
N MET A 101 7.31 11.55 0.55
CA MET A 101 8.41 10.95 -0.20
C MET A 101 9.62 11.87 -0.26
N GLU A 102 9.40 13.17 -0.42
CA GLU A 102 10.45 14.17 -0.46
C GLU A 102 11.25 14.17 0.86
N ASP A 103 10.56 14.15 2.00
CA ASP A 103 11.22 14.12 3.30
C ASP A 103 11.97 12.81 3.54
N MET A 104 11.38 11.67 3.16
CA MET A 104 12.07 10.38 3.26
C MET A 104 13.36 10.34 2.43
N LEU A 105 13.34 10.94 1.23
CA LEU A 105 14.50 10.97 0.34
C LEU A 105 15.59 11.98 0.78
N ASN A 106 15.20 13.04 1.51
CA ASN A 106 16.10 14.14 1.83
C ASN A 106 16.50 14.20 3.31
N LYS A 107 15.71 13.62 4.23
CA LYS A 107 15.88 13.82 5.67
C LYS A 107 16.00 12.52 6.49
N LEU A 108 15.68 11.35 5.91
CA LEU A 108 15.70 10.09 6.66
C LEU A 108 17.08 9.41 6.58
N TYR A 109 17.97 9.73 7.51
CA TYR A 109 19.32 9.18 7.63
C TYR A 109 19.38 7.87 8.45
N VAL A 110 18.32 7.09 8.43
CA VAL A 110 18.32 5.72 8.97
C VAL A 110 18.30 4.74 7.79
N PRO A 111 19.17 3.71 7.77
CA PRO A 111 19.16 2.70 6.72
C PRO A 111 17.77 2.08 6.56
N MET A 112 17.37 1.85 5.32
CA MET A 112 16.07 1.26 4.99
C MET A 112 16.29 0.07 4.06
N PHE A 113 15.60 -1.02 4.34
CA PHE A 113 15.62 -2.21 3.50
C PHE A 113 14.93 -1.93 2.16
N GLY A 114 15.54 -2.40 1.08
CA GLY A 114 15.05 -2.19 -0.27
C GLY A 114 15.46 -0.86 -0.91
N ASN A 115 14.94 -0.59 -2.09
CA ASN A 115 15.25 0.64 -2.83
C ASN A 115 14.27 1.75 -2.47
N ARG A 116 14.72 2.71 -1.67
CA ARG A 116 13.93 3.86 -1.24
C ARG A 116 13.29 4.64 -2.40
N ARG A 117 13.98 4.75 -3.55
CA ARG A 117 13.48 5.47 -4.73
C ARG A 117 12.26 4.78 -5.38
N LEU A 118 12.11 3.47 -5.22
CA LEU A 118 10.93 2.75 -5.72
C LEU A 118 9.63 3.21 -5.06
N LEU A 119 9.68 3.64 -3.80
CA LEU A 119 8.50 4.15 -3.11
C LEU A 119 7.88 5.37 -3.83
N SER A 120 8.69 6.18 -4.54
CA SER A 120 8.18 7.30 -5.34
C SER A 120 7.40 6.86 -6.58
N TRP A 121 7.71 5.67 -7.13
CA TRP A 121 6.96 5.09 -8.22
C TRP A 121 5.66 4.46 -7.74
N GLU A 122 5.68 3.87 -6.55
CA GLU A 122 4.53 3.21 -5.96
C GLU A 122 3.41 4.18 -5.57
N VAL A 123 3.72 5.40 -5.16
CA VAL A 123 2.71 6.39 -4.78
C VAL A 123 2.08 7.12 -5.97
N ASP A 124 2.71 7.07 -7.14
CA ASP A 124 2.29 7.74 -8.35
C ASP A 124 1.59 6.74 -9.30
N ARG A 125 0.29 6.92 -9.51
CA ARG A 125 -0.53 6.00 -10.33
C ARG A 125 -0.09 5.93 -11.79
N GLU A 126 0.39 7.04 -12.35
CA GLU A 126 0.86 7.07 -13.74
C GLU A 126 2.18 6.33 -13.87
N ARG A 127 3.11 6.56 -12.94
CA ARG A 127 4.39 5.83 -12.88
C ARG A 127 4.18 4.33 -12.65
N GLN A 128 3.28 3.95 -11.74
CA GLN A 128 2.91 2.53 -11.56
C GLN A 128 2.43 1.93 -12.87
N ARG A 129 1.54 2.63 -13.59
CA ARG A 129 1.01 2.16 -14.86
C ARG A 129 2.12 1.98 -15.89
N ILE A 130 2.99 2.97 -16.06
CA ILE A 130 4.15 2.90 -16.97
C ILE A 130 5.03 1.69 -16.60
N TRP A 131 5.28 1.48 -15.34
CA TRP A 131 6.08 0.35 -14.85
C TRP A 131 5.46 -0.99 -15.23
N LEU A 132 4.19 -1.19 -14.91
CA LEU A 132 3.46 -2.42 -15.23
C LEU A 132 3.35 -2.65 -16.74
N GLN A 133 3.17 -1.57 -17.56
CA GLN A 133 3.18 -1.66 -19.02
C GLN A 133 4.54 -2.11 -19.57
N ARG A 134 5.63 -1.58 -19.02
CA ARG A 134 7.00 -1.98 -19.41
C ARG A 134 7.29 -3.43 -19.05
N ALA A 135 6.69 -3.94 -17.97
CA ALA A 135 6.72 -5.35 -17.61
C ALA A 135 5.80 -6.23 -18.49
N GLY A 136 5.18 -5.67 -19.53
CA GLY A 136 4.31 -6.42 -20.44
C GLY A 136 2.98 -6.89 -19.83
N LEU A 137 2.58 -6.34 -18.68
CA LEU A 137 1.34 -6.75 -18.02
C LEU A 137 0.11 -6.15 -18.71
N LYS A 138 -0.96 -6.93 -18.78
CA LYS A 138 -2.26 -6.48 -19.29
C LYS A 138 -2.92 -5.59 -18.25
N LEU A 139 -3.19 -4.34 -18.61
CA LEU A 139 -3.78 -3.35 -17.73
C LEU A 139 -5.21 -3.00 -18.13
N PRO A 140 -6.07 -2.61 -17.16
CA PRO A 140 -7.40 -2.07 -17.45
C PRO A 140 -7.32 -0.83 -18.35
N LYS A 141 -8.29 -0.69 -19.29
CA LYS A 141 -8.39 0.49 -20.16
C LYS A 141 -8.63 1.76 -19.32
N ILE A 142 -8.01 2.86 -19.73
CA ILE A 142 -8.28 4.20 -19.19
C ILE A 142 -9.12 4.96 -20.20
N PHE A 143 -10.06 5.75 -19.73
CA PHE A 143 -10.89 6.65 -20.51
C PHE A 143 -10.56 8.08 -20.16
N GLU A 144 -10.05 8.83 -21.13
CA GLU A 144 -9.76 10.27 -20.95
C GLU A 144 -11.02 11.10 -21.13
N ASP A 145 -11.87 10.70 -22.08
CA ASP A 145 -13.17 11.32 -22.33
C ASP A 145 -14.30 10.43 -21.75
N PRO A 146 -15.11 10.94 -20.82
CA PRO A 146 -16.28 10.21 -20.32
C PRO A 146 -17.30 9.82 -21.40
N ASN A 147 -17.32 10.52 -22.55
CA ASN A 147 -18.23 10.19 -23.66
C ASN A 147 -17.81 8.89 -24.38
N GLU A 148 -16.59 8.40 -24.18
CA GLU A 148 -16.09 7.16 -24.74
C GLU A 148 -16.38 5.93 -23.86
N ILE A 149 -17.08 6.08 -22.75
CA ILE A 149 -17.40 4.96 -21.84
C ILE A 149 -18.32 3.96 -22.56
N ASP A 150 -17.76 2.81 -22.91
CA ASP A 150 -18.38 1.72 -23.67
C ASP A 150 -18.60 0.44 -22.80
N ARG A 151 -18.19 0.48 -21.54
CA ARG A 151 -18.21 -0.66 -20.60
C ARG A 151 -18.27 -0.21 -19.15
N LEU A 152 -18.37 -1.17 -18.21
CA LEU A 152 -18.32 -0.87 -16.80
C LEU A 152 -16.97 -0.26 -16.42
N VAL A 153 -17.00 0.89 -15.77
CA VAL A 153 -15.82 1.63 -15.29
C VAL A 153 -15.93 1.95 -13.81
N ILE A 154 -14.78 2.08 -13.16
CA ILE A 154 -14.65 2.68 -11.84
C ILE A 154 -14.10 4.09 -11.99
N VAL A 155 -14.81 5.05 -11.44
CA VAL A 155 -14.42 6.47 -11.43
C VAL A 155 -13.84 6.81 -10.07
N LYS A 156 -12.58 7.21 -10.04
CA LYS A 156 -11.81 7.49 -8.82
C LYS A 156 -11.61 9.00 -8.69
N PHE A 157 -11.91 9.56 -7.50
CA PHE A 157 -11.75 10.99 -7.24
C PHE A 157 -10.29 11.36 -6.97
N PRO A 158 -9.87 12.60 -7.20
CA PRO A 158 -8.57 13.09 -6.76
C PRO A 158 -8.41 12.91 -5.25
N GLY A 159 -7.27 12.37 -4.83
CA GLY A 159 -7.02 12.12 -3.41
C GLY A 159 -7.82 10.98 -2.78
N ALA A 160 -8.59 10.21 -3.56
CA ALA A 160 -9.27 9.01 -3.08
C ALA A 160 -8.27 8.04 -2.42
N ARG A 161 -8.44 7.81 -1.11
CA ARG A 161 -7.60 6.93 -0.29
C ARG A 161 -8.48 6.03 0.56
N GLY A 162 -7.96 4.87 0.92
CA GLY A 162 -8.62 3.96 1.86
C GLY A 162 -9.99 3.48 1.40
N GLY A 163 -10.19 3.30 0.09
CA GLY A 163 -11.42 2.74 -0.45
C GLY A 163 -12.62 3.68 -0.49
N LYS A 164 -12.41 4.99 -0.30
CA LYS A 164 -13.45 6.03 -0.41
C LYS A 164 -13.21 6.91 -1.65
N GLY A 165 -14.28 7.52 -2.16
CA GLY A 165 -14.19 8.43 -3.30
C GLY A 165 -14.21 7.72 -4.65
N TYR A 166 -15.10 6.75 -4.80
CA TYR A 166 -15.32 6.02 -6.05
C TYR A 166 -16.81 5.91 -6.36
N PHE A 167 -17.13 5.73 -7.64
CA PHE A 167 -18.41 5.18 -8.09
C PHE A 167 -18.21 4.35 -9.36
N LEU A 168 -19.21 3.54 -9.70
CA LEU A 168 -19.23 2.76 -10.94
C LEU A 168 -20.15 3.43 -11.95
N ALA A 169 -19.78 3.40 -13.24
CA ALA A 169 -20.61 3.81 -14.36
C ALA A 169 -20.44 2.83 -15.52
N ASN A 170 -21.43 2.72 -16.41
CA ASN A 170 -21.39 1.83 -17.56
C ASN A 170 -21.69 2.53 -18.89
N SER A 171 -21.94 3.84 -18.85
CA SER A 171 -22.22 4.68 -20.01
C SER A 171 -21.93 6.15 -19.70
N PRO A 172 -21.81 7.03 -20.72
CA PRO A 172 -21.70 8.47 -20.53
C PRO A 172 -22.82 9.08 -19.69
N ASP A 173 -24.04 8.62 -19.90
CA ASP A 173 -25.22 9.15 -19.16
C ASP A 173 -25.18 8.73 -17.69
N SER A 174 -24.89 7.47 -17.43
CA SER A 174 -24.71 6.97 -16.07
C SER A 174 -23.56 7.69 -15.34
N PHE A 175 -22.48 8.03 -16.04
CA PHE A 175 -21.39 8.85 -15.50
C PHE A 175 -21.87 10.25 -15.11
N LYS A 176 -22.58 10.96 -16.02
CA LYS A 176 -23.10 12.31 -15.76
C LYS A 176 -24.05 12.35 -14.57
N GLU A 177 -24.99 11.41 -14.51
CA GLU A 177 -25.95 11.31 -13.41
C GLU A 177 -25.24 11.13 -12.06
N LYS A 178 -24.28 10.19 -12.00
CA LYS A 178 -23.56 9.88 -10.77
C LYS A 178 -22.61 10.98 -10.33
N ILE A 179 -21.92 11.64 -11.25
CA ILE A 179 -21.09 12.83 -10.94
C ILE A 179 -21.92 13.90 -10.26
N GLU A 180 -23.07 14.25 -10.84
CA GLU A 180 -23.96 15.26 -10.24
C GLU A 180 -24.50 14.82 -8.87
N SER A 181 -24.80 13.53 -8.70
CA SER A 181 -25.18 12.97 -7.39
C SER A 181 -24.08 13.12 -6.37
N MET A 182 -22.81 12.77 -6.73
CA MET A 182 -21.66 12.89 -5.83
C MET A 182 -21.35 14.33 -5.42
N ILE A 183 -21.56 15.29 -6.36
CA ILE A 183 -21.42 16.71 -6.06
C ILE A 183 -22.51 17.15 -5.08
N ARG A 184 -23.78 16.79 -5.33
CA ARG A 184 -24.90 17.13 -4.43
C ARG A 184 -24.71 16.57 -3.01
N LYS A 185 -24.14 15.37 -2.89
CA LYS A 185 -23.83 14.73 -1.60
C LYS A 185 -22.55 15.29 -0.93
N GLY A 186 -21.85 16.22 -1.57
CA GLY A 186 -20.60 16.82 -1.05
C GLY A 186 -19.40 15.86 -1.04
N HIS A 187 -19.47 14.75 -1.77
CA HIS A 187 -18.38 13.80 -1.89
C HIS A 187 -17.33 14.18 -2.95
N LEU A 188 -17.72 15.03 -3.90
CA LEU A 188 -16.85 15.54 -4.97
C LEU A 188 -17.11 17.02 -5.16
N LYS A 189 -16.06 17.82 -5.32
CA LYS A 189 -16.18 19.22 -5.68
C LYS A 189 -16.29 19.36 -7.21
N ARG A 190 -17.05 20.35 -7.67
CA ARG A 190 -17.23 20.58 -9.13
C ARG A 190 -15.91 20.87 -9.85
N GLU A 191 -14.99 21.56 -9.20
CA GLU A 191 -13.65 21.86 -9.70
C GLU A 191 -12.77 20.60 -9.91
N ASP A 192 -13.08 19.51 -9.21
CA ASP A 192 -12.34 18.26 -9.26
C ASP A 192 -12.83 17.29 -10.34
N VAL A 193 -13.95 17.59 -10.99
CA VAL A 193 -14.55 16.69 -12.01
C VAL A 193 -13.60 16.42 -13.18
N SER A 194 -12.84 17.42 -13.62
CA SER A 194 -11.84 17.27 -14.69
C SER A 194 -10.62 16.43 -14.29
N ARG A 195 -10.46 16.14 -13.00
CA ARG A 195 -9.33 15.39 -12.45
C ARG A 195 -9.70 13.97 -12.01
N VAL A 196 -10.93 13.54 -12.27
CA VAL A 196 -11.33 12.16 -11.95
C VAL A 196 -10.60 11.18 -12.87
N TYR A 197 -10.27 10.02 -12.33
CA TYR A 197 -9.59 8.96 -13.06
C TYR A 197 -10.61 7.87 -13.42
N ILE A 198 -10.86 7.70 -14.73
CA ILE A 198 -11.85 6.75 -15.24
C ILE A 198 -11.12 5.50 -15.75
N GLN A 199 -11.37 4.37 -15.15
CA GLN A 199 -10.72 3.11 -15.45
C GLN A 199 -11.72 2.02 -15.67
N GLU A 200 -11.48 1.14 -16.67
CA GLU A 200 -12.24 -0.10 -16.79
C GLU A 200 -12.34 -0.84 -15.47
N TYR A 201 -13.55 -1.27 -15.12
CA TYR A 201 -13.77 -2.15 -13.98
C TYR A 201 -13.71 -3.59 -14.46
N VAL A 202 -12.61 -4.26 -14.19
CA VAL A 202 -12.43 -5.66 -14.58
C VAL A 202 -13.24 -6.54 -13.64
N VAL A 203 -14.26 -7.20 -14.16
CA VAL A 203 -15.08 -8.14 -13.39
C VAL A 203 -14.31 -9.45 -13.22
N GLY A 204 -14.05 -9.84 -11.98
CA GLY A 204 -13.33 -11.07 -11.67
C GLY A 204 -13.01 -11.21 -10.18
N VAL A 205 -12.27 -12.24 -9.86
CA VAL A 205 -11.78 -12.47 -8.50
C VAL A 205 -10.43 -11.77 -8.35
N ASN A 206 -10.35 -10.85 -7.39
CA ASN A 206 -9.10 -10.18 -7.07
C ASN A 206 -8.21 -11.12 -6.26
N VAL A 207 -7.00 -11.36 -6.75
CA VAL A 207 -5.94 -12.09 -6.04
C VAL A 207 -4.70 -11.22 -6.04
N TYR A 208 -4.06 -11.12 -4.89
CA TYR A 208 -2.85 -10.35 -4.68
C TYR A 208 -1.68 -11.32 -4.52
N PHE A 209 -0.63 -11.12 -5.32
CA PHE A 209 0.57 -11.92 -5.30
C PHE A 209 1.69 -11.13 -4.64
N GLN A 210 2.38 -11.75 -3.68
CA GLN A 210 3.53 -11.16 -3.01
C GLN A 210 4.80 -11.75 -3.60
N TYR A 211 5.57 -10.90 -4.28
CA TYR A 211 6.86 -11.28 -4.83
C TYR A 211 7.99 -10.63 -4.04
N PHE A 212 9.09 -11.34 -3.96
CA PHE A 212 10.33 -10.85 -3.41
C PHE A 212 11.48 -11.13 -4.37
N ARG A 213 12.22 -10.11 -4.77
CA ARG A 213 13.45 -10.28 -5.52
C ARG A 213 14.63 -10.32 -4.57
N SER A 214 15.24 -11.47 -4.42
CA SER A 214 16.48 -11.64 -3.67
C SER A 214 17.66 -11.11 -4.49
N ILE A 215 18.44 -10.18 -3.91
CA ILE A 215 19.71 -9.75 -4.50
C ILE A 215 20.83 -10.81 -4.33
N LEU A 216 20.61 -11.79 -3.46
CA LEU A 216 21.58 -12.85 -3.20
C LEU A 216 21.45 -14.02 -4.19
N GLN A 217 20.24 -14.27 -4.68
CA GLN A 217 19.93 -15.42 -5.54
C GLN A 217 19.61 -15.02 -6.98
N ASP A 218 19.46 -13.72 -7.25
CA ASP A 218 19.03 -13.14 -8.53
C ASP A 218 17.71 -13.76 -9.08
N GLU A 219 16.84 -14.18 -8.17
CA GLU A 219 15.55 -14.79 -8.46
C GLU A 219 14.41 -13.97 -7.89
N VAL A 220 13.23 -14.08 -8.50
CA VAL A 220 11.98 -13.57 -7.99
C VAL A 220 11.20 -14.71 -7.35
N GLU A 221 10.98 -14.60 -6.05
CA GLU A 221 10.24 -15.58 -5.26
C GLU A 221 8.77 -15.16 -5.11
N LEU A 222 7.85 -16.09 -5.33
CA LEU A 222 6.45 -15.92 -4.98
C LEU A 222 6.24 -16.32 -3.52
N LEU A 223 6.17 -15.34 -2.62
CA LEU A 223 6.08 -15.59 -1.17
C LEU A 223 4.67 -15.94 -0.70
N GLY A 224 3.64 -15.53 -1.43
CA GLY A 224 2.27 -15.80 -1.02
C GLY A 224 1.24 -15.21 -1.96
N MET A 225 0.00 -15.59 -1.68
CA MET A 225 -1.19 -15.11 -2.38
C MET A 225 -2.28 -14.84 -1.38
N ASP A 226 -2.97 -13.73 -1.53
CA ASP A 226 -4.13 -13.42 -0.70
C ASP A 226 -5.30 -12.82 -1.48
N LYS A 227 -6.47 -12.90 -0.87
CA LYS A 227 -7.65 -12.09 -1.20
C LYS A 227 -7.84 -11.08 -0.08
N ARG A 228 -8.11 -9.83 -0.42
CA ARG A 228 -8.43 -8.79 0.54
C ARG A 228 -9.90 -8.81 0.88
N TYR A 229 -10.20 -8.68 2.16
CA TYR A 229 -11.53 -8.35 2.64
C TYR A 229 -11.70 -6.84 2.59
N GLU A 230 -12.72 -6.41 1.84
CA GLU A 230 -13.05 -5.01 1.66
C GLU A 230 -14.37 -4.70 2.37
N SER A 231 -14.45 -3.56 3.02
CA SER A 231 -15.51 -3.25 4.00
C SER A 231 -16.95 -3.45 3.48
N THR A 232 -17.54 -2.42 2.84
CA THR A 232 -18.96 -2.55 2.44
C THR A 232 -19.16 -3.33 1.15
N VAL A 233 -18.15 -3.37 0.26
CA VAL A 233 -18.25 -4.07 -1.02
C VAL A 233 -18.45 -5.59 -0.84
N ASP A 234 -17.73 -6.20 0.10
CA ASP A 234 -17.88 -7.62 0.39
C ASP A 234 -19.19 -7.96 1.13
N SER A 235 -19.79 -7.00 1.83
CA SER A 235 -21.06 -7.19 2.52
C SER A 235 -22.27 -6.99 1.60
N ILE A 236 -22.17 -6.12 0.60
CA ILE A 236 -23.25 -5.86 -0.36
C ILE A 236 -23.70 -7.15 -1.06
N GLY A 237 -22.76 -8.01 -1.45
CA GLY A 237 -23.06 -9.29 -2.08
C GLY A 237 -23.85 -10.30 -1.22
N ARG A 238 -24.05 -10.01 0.06
CA ARG A 238 -24.86 -10.82 1.00
C ARG A 238 -26.28 -10.31 1.16
N ILE A 239 -26.60 -9.15 0.59
CA ILE A 239 -27.91 -8.51 0.63
C ILE A 239 -28.65 -8.93 -0.66
N PRO A 240 -29.91 -9.38 -0.60
CA PRO A 240 -30.68 -9.67 -1.80
C PRO A 240 -30.77 -8.45 -2.73
N ALA A 241 -30.86 -8.68 -4.03
CA ALA A 241 -30.79 -7.61 -5.05
C ALA A 241 -31.91 -6.56 -4.90
N SER A 242 -33.13 -6.99 -4.47
CA SER A 242 -34.24 -6.09 -4.19
C SER A 242 -33.86 -5.04 -3.14
N GLU A 243 -33.31 -5.49 -2.02
CA GLU A 243 -32.93 -4.62 -0.90
C GLU A 243 -31.69 -3.76 -1.23
N GLN A 244 -30.79 -4.27 -2.09
CA GLN A 244 -29.66 -3.46 -2.57
C GLN A 244 -30.11 -2.22 -3.33
N LEU A 245 -31.23 -2.28 -4.06
CA LEU A 245 -31.77 -1.16 -4.83
C LEU A 245 -32.44 -0.10 -3.94
N GLU A 246 -32.89 -0.49 -2.75
CA GLU A 246 -33.55 0.40 -1.79
C GLU A 246 -32.56 1.12 -0.87
N ILE A 247 -31.34 0.61 -0.76
CA ILE A 247 -30.33 1.15 0.14
C ILE A 247 -29.39 2.09 -0.63
N ASP A 248 -29.29 3.36 -0.20
CA ASP A 248 -28.30 4.31 -0.74
C ASP A 248 -26.90 4.01 -0.19
N LEU A 249 -26.33 2.87 -0.60
CA LEU A 249 -25.01 2.43 -0.22
C LEU A 249 -23.95 2.92 -1.22
N ASN A 250 -22.99 3.67 -0.73
CA ASN A 250 -21.76 3.90 -1.47
C ASN A 250 -20.76 2.76 -1.17
N PRO A 251 -20.41 1.93 -2.16
CA PRO A 251 -19.43 0.86 -1.96
C PRO A 251 -18.09 1.45 -1.48
N THR A 252 -17.51 0.84 -0.46
CA THR A 252 -16.15 1.16 -0.01
C THR A 252 -15.26 -0.05 -0.12
N TYR A 253 -14.02 0.19 -0.57
CA TYR A 253 -12.99 -0.82 -0.80
C TYR A 253 -11.90 -0.73 0.29
N THR A 254 -12.27 -0.30 1.50
CA THR A 254 -11.34 -0.23 2.63
C THR A 254 -11.00 -1.64 3.08
N ILE A 255 -9.73 -1.99 3.03
CA ILE A 255 -9.24 -3.31 3.41
C ILE A 255 -9.34 -3.45 4.93
N VAL A 256 -10.03 -4.49 5.39
CA VAL A 256 -10.20 -4.83 6.80
C VAL A 256 -9.46 -6.10 7.20
N GLY A 257 -8.99 -6.87 6.22
CA GLY A 257 -8.22 -8.09 6.44
C GLY A 257 -7.80 -8.75 5.15
N ASN A 258 -6.88 -9.72 5.26
CA ASN A 258 -6.41 -10.55 4.16
C ASN A 258 -6.70 -12.02 4.46
N ILE A 259 -7.04 -12.78 3.43
CA ILE A 259 -7.24 -14.23 3.51
C ILE A 259 -6.23 -14.89 2.59
N PRO A 260 -5.37 -15.80 3.10
CA PRO A 260 -4.56 -16.64 2.23
C PRO A 260 -5.44 -17.43 1.28
N VAL A 261 -5.03 -17.50 0.02
CA VAL A 261 -5.73 -18.29 -1.01
C VAL A 261 -4.75 -19.20 -1.72
N THR A 262 -5.28 -20.30 -2.26
CA THR A 262 -4.52 -21.17 -3.17
C THR A 262 -5.08 -20.99 -4.57
N LEU A 263 -4.20 -20.61 -5.50
CA LEU A 263 -4.54 -20.52 -6.91
C LEU A 263 -4.47 -21.92 -7.55
N ARG A 264 -5.29 -22.16 -8.58
CA ARG A 264 -5.18 -23.38 -9.38
C ARG A 264 -3.81 -23.43 -10.04
N GLU A 265 -3.18 -24.59 -9.99
CA GLU A 265 -1.83 -24.81 -10.56
C GLU A 265 -1.73 -24.41 -12.04
N SER A 266 -2.79 -24.60 -12.82
CA SER A 266 -2.84 -24.21 -14.23
C SER A 266 -2.65 -22.72 -14.50
N LEU A 267 -2.84 -21.85 -13.48
CA LEU A 267 -2.64 -20.40 -13.57
C LEU A 267 -1.27 -19.95 -13.04
N LEU A 268 -0.57 -20.80 -12.29
CA LEU A 268 0.73 -20.44 -11.69
C LEU A 268 1.81 -20.10 -12.72
N PRO A 269 1.93 -20.75 -13.89
CA PRO A 269 2.93 -20.36 -14.88
C PRO A 269 2.80 -18.92 -15.37
N GLU A 270 1.57 -18.40 -15.48
CA GLU A 270 1.34 -17.01 -15.85
C GLU A 270 1.71 -16.07 -14.71
N VAL A 271 1.32 -16.41 -13.47
CA VAL A 271 1.65 -15.64 -12.28
C VAL A 271 3.17 -15.52 -12.10
N LEU A 272 3.91 -16.62 -12.22
CA LEU A 272 5.37 -16.61 -12.10
C LEU A 272 6.00 -15.71 -13.17
N ARG A 273 5.59 -15.83 -14.43
CA ARG A 273 6.08 -14.94 -15.51
C ARG A 273 5.77 -13.46 -15.28
N MET A 274 4.62 -13.15 -14.65
CA MET A 274 4.29 -11.77 -14.26
C MET A 274 5.25 -11.21 -13.22
N GLY A 275 5.73 -12.05 -12.30
CA GLY A 275 6.72 -11.68 -11.29
C GLY A 275 8.12 -11.46 -11.88
N ASP A 276 8.51 -12.28 -12.85
CA ASP A 276 9.84 -12.25 -13.48
C ASP A 276 10.03 -11.02 -14.39
N ASN A 277 8.96 -10.49 -14.96
CA ASN A 277 8.99 -9.31 -15.84
C ASN A 277 9.15 -7.99 -15.06
#